data_fd5779b6c8cd90bf4de724b3db326157
#
_entry.id   fd5779b6c8cd90bf4de724b3db326157
#
_cell.length_a   1.000
_cell.length_b   1.000
_cell.length_c   1.000
_cell.angle_alpha   90.00
_cell.angle_beta   90.00
_cell.angle_gamma   90.00
#
_symmetry.space_group_name_H-M   'P 1'
#
loop_
_entity.id
_entity.type
_entity.pdbx_description
1 polymer ?
#
loop_
_entity_poly.entity_id
_entity_poly.type
_entity_poly.pdbx_seq_one_letter_code
_entity_poly.pdbx_strand_id
1 'polypeptide(L)'
;MPDIVPTHRLTHEASLKMLMAGVTRANELGCKVSLAVVDASCRMIGFLMMDGARHFSIITTQRKAITAASQRLPTGYAPEENALSMAVRMGDFTNVPGGFPIEVNGEVIGAVAAGGAKIEQDVEVAKAALAALNA
;
A
#
# COMPACT_ATOMS: atom_id res chain seq x y z
N MET A 1 -5.69 -30.05 -13.44
CA MET A 1 -5.31 -28.94 -12.54
C MET A 1 -4.92 -29.50 -11.19
N PRO A 2 -3.78 -29.14 -10.64
CA PRO A 2 -3.43 -29.54 -9.29
C PRO A 2 -4.39 -28.88 -8.28
N ASP A 3 -4.67 -29.58 -7.20
CA ASP A 3 -5.52 -29.05 -6.12
C ASP A 3 -4.76 -28.07 -5.23
N ILE A 4 -3.42 -28.15 -5.25
CA ILE A 4 -2.55 -27.35 -4.40
C ILE A 4 -1.41 -26.82 -5.25
N VAL A 5 -1.13 -25.53 -5.13
CA VAL A 5 -0.02 -24.90 -5.85
C VAL A 5 0.90 -24.16 -4.87
N PRO A 6 2.20 -24.08 -5.17
CA PRO A 6 3.10 -23.26 -4.37
C PRO A 6 2.79 -21.77 -4.58
N THR A 7 3.00 -20.98 -3.54
CA THR A 7 2.82 -19.53 -3.61
C THR A 7 3.89 -18.85 -2.74
N HIS A 8 3.97 -17.53 -2.86
CA HIS A 8 4.89 -16.71 -2.10
C HIS A 8 4.15 -15.93 -1.02
N ARG A 9 4.84 -15.67 0.07
CA ARG A 9 4.29 -14.91 1.19
C ARG A 9 5.30 -13.88 1.67
N LEU A 10 4.83 -12.66 1.94
CA LEU A 10 5.63 -11.64 2.61
C LEU A 10 5.90 -12.06 4.05
N THR A 11 7.14 -11.84 4.50
CA THR A 11 7.49 -12.05 5.90
C THR A 11 7.22 -10.78 6.71
N HIS A 12 7.09 -10.94 8.03
CA HIS A 12 6.95 -9.75 8.87
C HIS A 12 8.23 -8.89 8.88
N GLU A 13 9.40 -9.51 8.67
CA GLU A 13 10.66 -8.77 8.53
C GLU A 13 10.64 -7.88 7.29
N ALA A 14 10.08 -8.37 6.18
CA ALA A 14 9.89 -7.56 4.97
C ALA A 14 8.97 -6.36 5.26
N SER A 15 7.89 -6.60 6.00
CA SER A 15 6.97 -5.53 6.41
C SER A 15 7.69 -4.46 7.24
N LEU A 16 8.48 -4.87 8.23
CA LEU A 16 9.26 -3.92 9.05
C LEU A 16 10.24 -3.11 8.21
N LYS A 17 10.93 -3.76 7.27
CA LYS A 17 11.86 -3.06 6.36
C LYS A 17 11.16 -1.99 5.55
N MET A 18 10.00 -2.31 4.99
CA MET A 18 9.24 -1.35 4.19
C MET A 18 8.73 -0.19 5.03
N LEU A 19 8.20 -0.46 6.21
CA LEU A 19 7.73 0.59 7.11
C LEU A 19 8.86 1.56 7.47
N MET A 20 10.02 1.03 7.82
CA MET A 20 11.18 1.85 8.19
C MET A 20 11.71 2.67 7.01
N ALA A 21 11.77 2.08 5.82
CA ALA A 21 12.20 2.78 4.62
C ALA A 21 11.24 3.92 4.26
N GLY A 22 9.95 3.69 4.43
CA GLY A 22 8.92 4.72 4.23
C GLY A 22 9.08 5.88 5.22
N VAL A 23 9.29 5.59 6.48
CA VAL A 23 9.54 6.62 7.50
C VAL A 23 10.77 7.44 7.15
N THR A 24 11.86 6.78 6.75
CA THR A 24 13.09 7.48 6.33
C THR A 24 12.81 8.44 5.18
N ARG A 25 12.10 7.97 4.16
CA ARG A 25 11.78 8.82 3.01
C ARG A 25 10.85 9.98 3.39
N ALA A 26 9.86 9.74 4.22
CA ALA A 26 8.97 10.80 4.70
C ALA A 26 9.74 11.88 5.46
N ASN A 27 10.69 11.48 6.30
CA ASN A 27 11.56 12.42 7.01
C ASN A 27 12.40 13.25 6.04
N GLU A 28 12.94 12.63 4.99
CA GLU A 28 13.69 13.35 3.95
C GLU A 28 12.83 14.38 3.23
N LEU A 29 11.57 14.06 2.97
CA LEU A 29 10.63 14.95 2.30
C LEU A 29 9.99 15.98 3.25
N GLY A 30 10.19 15.82 4.56
CA GLY A 30 9.61 16.72 5.55
C GLY A 30 8.11 16.54 5.71
N CYS A 31 7.57 15.35 5.47
CA CYS A 31 6.15 15.08 5.61
C CYS A 31 5.87 13.99 6.64
N LYS A 32 4.61 13.88 7.07
CA LYS A 32 4.13 12.92 8.04
C LYS A 32 3.08 12.03 7.38
N VAL A 33 3.28 10.73 7.45
CA VAL A 33 2.39 9.76 6.80
C VAL A 33 2.04 8.62 7.74
N SER A 34 1.01 7.88 7.36
CA SER A 34 0.82 6.51 7.81
C SER A 34 1.29 5.57 6.69
N LEU A 35 1.71 4.39 7.08
CA LEU A 35 2.18 3.35 6.17
C LEU A 35 1.47 2.05 6.48
N ALA A 36 1.12 1.30 5.44
CA ALA A 36 0.43 0.02 5.60
C ALA A 36 1.00 -1.01 4.65
N VAL A 37 1.12 -2.24 5.13
CA VAL A 37 1.52 -3.40 4.34
C VAL A 37 0.46 -4.47 4.51
N VAL A 38 -0.05 -4.99 3.41
CA VAL A 38 -1.04 -6.08 3.42
C VAL A 38 -0.49 -7.28 2.65
N ASP A 39 -1.00 -8.47 2.96
CA ASP A 39 -0.68 -9.68 2.21
C ASP A 39 -1.61 -9.85 0.99
N ALA A 40 -1.48 -10.96 0.27
CA ALA A 40 -2.28 -11.23 -0.93
C ALA A 40 -3.77 -11.33 -0.64
N SER A 41 -4.16 -11.64 0.59
CA SER A 41 -5.55 -11.71 1.03
C SER A 41 -6.03 -10.39 1.64
N CYS A 42 -5.27 -9.32 1.45
CA CYS A 42 -5.54 -7.98 1.98
C CYS A 42 -5.54 -7.90 3.49
N ARG A 43 -4.93 -8.87 4.17
CA ARG A 43 -4.77 -8.82 5.63
C ARG A 43 -3.63 -7.87 5.99
N MET A 44 -3.87 -7.03 6.99
CA MET A 44 -2.86 -6.09 7.49
C MET A 44 -1.76 -6.86 8.22
N ILE A 45 -0.53 -6.79 7.68
CA ILE A 45 0.64 -7.42 8.30
C ILE A 45 1.63 -6.39 8.86
N GLY A 46 1.42 -5.12 8.56
CA GLY A 46 2.21 -4.04 9.13
C GLY A 46 1.50 -2.70 8.97
N PHE A 47 1.51 -1.91 10.03
CA PHE A 47 0.96 -0.56 10.01
C PHE A 47 1.77 0.33 10.93
N LEU A 48 2.03 1.57 10.48
CA LEU A 48 2.71 2.56 11.29
C LEU A 48 2.12 3.93 10.99
N MET A 49 1.74 4.65 12.05
CA MET A 49 1.35 6.05 11.95
C MET A 49 2.49 6.89 12.51
N MET A 50 3.10 7.74 11.68
CA MET A 50 4.13 8.67 12.15
C MET A 50 3.52 9.69 13.09
N ASP A 51 4.33 10.15 14.04
CA ASP A 51 3.94 11.25 14.91
C ASP A 51 3.53 12.45 14.05
N GLY A 52 2.37 13.03 14.34
CA GLY A 52 1.86 14.17 13.62
C GLY A 52 1.14 13.86 12.31
N ALA A 53 1.02 12.59 11.91
CA ALA A 53 0.21 12.23 10.76
C ALA A 53 -1.27 12.52 11.03
N ARG A 54 -2.03 12.81 9.97
CA ARG A 54 -3.44 13.14 10.08
C ARG A 54 -4.26 11.91 10.44
N HIS A 55 -5.28 12.10 11.29
CA HIS A 55 -6.15 11.00 11.72
C HIS A 55 -6.71 10.18 10.56
N PHE A 56 -7.22 10.83 9.52
CA PHE A 56 -7.81 10.12 8.40
C PHE A 56 -6.81 9.27 7.60
N SER A 57 -5.51 9.50 7.77
CA SER A 57 -4.50 8.69 7.11
C SER A 57 -4.53 7.23 7.56
N ILE A 58 -5.07 6.95 8.76
CA ILE A 58 -5.19 5.58 9.26
C ILE A 58 -6.04 4.75 8.29
N ILE A 59 -7.22 5.26 7.94
CA ILE A 59 -8.16 4.54 7.08
C ILE A 59 -7.76 4.63 5.61
N THR A 60 -7.39 5.82 5.13
CA THR A 60 -7.08 6.02 3.71
C THR A 60 -5.85 5.21 3.29
N THR A 61 -4.84 5.12 4.15
CA THR A 61 -3.64 4.33 3.85
C THR A 61 -3.95 2.84 3.77
N GLN A 62 -4.76 2.32 4.71
CA GLN A 62 -5.19 0.93 4.68
C GLN A 62 -5.97 0.63 3.40
N ARG A 63 -6.89 1.51 3.01
CA ARG A 63 -7.67 1.35 1.77
C ARG A 63 -6.79 1.37 0.53
N LYS A 64 -5.77 2.21 0.49
CA LYS A 64 -4.79 2.21 -0.62
C LYS A 64 -4.09 0.86 -0.73
N ALA A 65 -3.63 0.31 0.38
CA ALA A 65 -2.96 -1.00 0.39
C ALA A 65 -3.91 -2.11 -0.06
N ILE A 66 -5.11 -2.15 0.49
CA ILE A 66 -6.14 -3.15 0.13
C ILE A 66 -6.48 -3.05 -1.36
N THR A 67 -6.71 -1.84 -1.86
CA THR A 67 -7.02 -1.63 -3.27
C THR A 67 -5.90 -2.14 -4.18
N ALA A 68 -4.65 -1.79 -3.87
CA ALA A 68 -3.52 -2.19 -4.70
C ALA A 68 -3.34 -3.72 -4.70
N ALA A 69 -3.48 -4.38 -3.56
CA ALA A 69 -3.36 -5.82 -3.46
C ALA A 69 -4.52 -6.54 -4.17
N SER A 70 -5.75 -6.10 -3.96
CA SER A 70 -6.95 -6.71 -4.53
C SER A 70 -7.04 -6.51 -6.03
N GLN A 71 -6.80 -5.30 -6.51
CA GLN A 71 -6.92 -4.96 -7.92
C GLN A 71 -5.64 -5.25 -8.70
N ARG A 72 -4.53 -5.49 -8.00
CA ARG A 72 -3.21 -5.81 -8.58
C ARG A 72 -2.68 -4.69 -9.46
N LEU A 73 -2.97 -3.45 -9.08
CA LEU A 73 -2.59 -2.23 -9.79
C LEU A 73 -2.23 -1.15 -8.78
N PRO A 74 -1.34 -0.22 -9.14
CA PRO A 74 -1.15 0.98 -8.32
C PRO A 74 -2.48 1.74 -8.17
N THR A 75 -2.75 2.28 -7.00
CA THR A 75 -3.98 3.06 -6.78
C THR A 75 -3.97 4.33 -7.64
N GLY A 76 -5.15 4.80 -8.02
CA GLY A 76 -5.30 5.93 -8.94
C GLY A 76 -5.48 5.51 -10.38
N TYR A 77 -5.62 4.22 -10.66
CA TYR A 77 -5.73 3.69 -12.01
C TYR A 77 -7.11 3.92 -12.64
N ALA A 78 -8.15 4.06 -11.83
CA ALA A 78 -9.51 4.12 -12.33
C ALA A 78 -9.83 5.50 -12.93
N PRO A 79 -10.59 5.54 -14.04
CA PRO A 79 -11.08 6.82 -14.55
C PRO A 79 -11.92 7.54 -13.48
N GLU A 80 -11.78 8.86 -13.40
CA GLU A 80 -12.41 9.67 -12.36
C GLU A 80 -13.93 9.49 -12.32
N GLU A 81 -14.56 9.41 -13.49
CA GLU A 81 -16.01 9.24 -13.62
C GLU A 81 -16.51 7.91 -13.04
N ASN A 82 -15.65 6.92 -12.89
CA ASN A 82 -16.02 5.61 -12.37
C ASN A 82 -15.63 5.41 -10.90
N ALA A 83 -14.73 6.25 -10.39
CA ALA A 83 -14.13 6.05 -9.06
C ALA A 83 -15.15 6.04 -7.93
N LEU A 84 -16.12 6.95 -7.97
CA LEU A 84 -17.15 7.02 -6.93
C LEU A 84 -18.02 5.76 -6.92
N SER A 85 -18.43 5.30 -8.09
CA SER A 85 -19.23 4.07 -8.23
C SER A 85 -18.46 2.86 -7.69
N MET A 86 -17.18 2.76 -8.01
CA MET A 86 -16.33 1.69 -7.52
C MET A 86 -16.19 1.73 -6.00
N ALA A 87 -15.99 2.91 -5.43
CA ALA A 87 -15.87 3.08 -3.99
C ALA A 87 -17.14 2.65 -3.24
N VAL A 88 -18.31 3.03 -3.76
CA VAL A 88 -19.59 2.63 -3.17
C VAL A 88 -19.79 1.12 -3.22
N ARG A 89 -19.40 0.49 -4.31
CA ARG A 89 -19.63 -0.96 -4.53
C ARG A 89 -18.60 -1.82 -3.81
N MET A 90 -17.35 -1.36 -3.68
CA MET A 90 -16.23 -2.15 -3.16
C MET A 90 -15.88 -1.86 -1.70
N GLY A 91 -16.49 -0.85 -1.09
CA GLY A 91 -16.27 -0.53 0.34
C GLY A 91 -14.87 0.02 0.63
N ASP A 92 -13.88 -0.85 0.64
CA ASP A 92 -12.49 -0.46 0.96
C ASP A 92 -11.72 0.11 -0.23
N PHE A 93 -12.35 0.26 -1.37
CA PHE A 93 -11.70 0.81 -2.56
C PHE A 93 -11.39 2.30 -2.39
N THR A 94 -10.20 2.70 -2.85
CA THR A 94 -9.86 4.12 -3.05
C THR A 94 -9.11 4.28 -4.37
N ASN A 95 -9.37 5.43 -5.04
CA ASN A 95 -8.65 5.80 -6.26
C ASN A 95 -7.50 6.79 -5.99
N VAL A 96 -7.23 7.11 -4.73
CA VAL A 96 -6.18 8.06 -4.38
C VAL A 96 -4.82 7.38 -4.53
N PRO A 97 -3.88 7.95 -5.32
CA PRO A 97 -2.56 7.35 -5.48
C PRO A 97 -1.78 7.23 -4.16
N GLY A 98 -0.88 6.26 -4.10
CA GLY A 98 -0.04 6.02 -2.94
C GLY A 98 -0.01 4.56 -2.48
N GLY A 99 -0.72 3.65 -3.16
CA GLY A 99 -0.64 2.22 -2.92
C GLY A 99 -0.05 1.50 -4.12
N PHE A 100 0.83 0.53 -3.87
CA PHE A 100 1.53 -0.23 -4.92
C PHE A 100 1.49 -1.72 -4.61
N PRO A 101 1.13 -2.56 -5.59
CA PRO A 101 1.21 -4.00 -5.40
C PRO A 101 2.66 -4.47 -5.32
N ILE A 102 2.87 -5.57 -4.61
CA ILE A 102 4.17 -6.23 -4.51
C ILE A 102 4.10 -7.50 -5.35
N GLU A 103 4.97 -7.60 -6.34
CA GLU A 103 4.97 -8.71 -7.28
C GLU A 103 6.25 -9.53 -7.19
N VAL A 104 6.10 -10.85 -7.30
CA VAL A 104 7.19 -11.79 -7.44
C VAL A 104 6.84 -12.72 -8.61
N ASN A 105 7.66 -12.71 -9.66
CA ASN A 105 7.47 -13.55 -10.84
C ASN A 105 6.05 -13.45 -11.43
N GLY A 106 5.50 -12.23 -11.47
CA GLY A 106 4.16 -11.99 -12.03
C GLY A 106 3.00 -12.25 -11.07
N GLU A 107 3.29 -12.71 -9.84
CA GLU A 107 2.27 -12.95 -8.82
C GLU A 107 2.25 -11.78 -7.82
N VAL A 108 1.08 -11.21 -7.60
CA VAL A 108 0.89 -10.18 -6.57
C VAL A 108 0.73 -10.88 -5.21
N ILE A 109 1.66 -10.60 -4.30
CA ILE A 109 1.70 -11.24 -2.97
C ILE A 109 1.33 -10.29 -1.84
N GLY A 110 1.01 -9.06 -2.17
CA GLY A 110 0.60 -8.05 -1.20
C GLY A 110 0.69 -6.66 -1.78
N ALA A 111 0.71 -5.67 -0.90
CA ALA A 111 0.86 -4.27 -1.30
C ALA A 111 1.39 -3.45 -0.14
N VAL A 112 1.98 -2.30 -0.49
CA VAL A 112 2.42 -1.29 0.47
C VAL A 112 1.82 0.05 0.07
N ALA A 113 1.46 0.86 1.06
CA ALA A 113 0.85 2.15 0.83
C ALA A 113 1.32 3.20 1.83
N ALA A 114 1.25 4.45 1.41
CA ALA A 114 1.46 5.61 2.26
C ALA A 114 0.32 6.60 2.05
N GLY A 115 -0.05 7.31 3.10
CA GLY A 115 -1.10 8.32 3.04
C GLY A 115 -0.95 9.37 4.12
N GLY A 116 -1.61 10.52 3.94
CA GLY A 116 -1.65 11.60 4.93
C GLY A 116 -0.85 12.84 4.55
N ALA A 117 -0.05 12.79 3.50
CA ALA A 117 0.68 13.94 2.97
C ALA A 117 0.05 14.37 1.63
N LYS A 118 0.77 15.15 0.84
CA LYS A 118 0.36 15.45 -0.53
C LYS A 118 0.48 14.17 -1.36
N ILE A 119 -0.36 14.05 -2.40
CA ILE A 119 -0.39 12.85 -3.24
C ILE A 119 1.00 12.49 -3.76
N GLU A 120 1.75 13.44 -4.29
CA GLU A 120 3.09 13.19 -4.82
C GLU A 120 4.08 12.74 -3.74
N GLN A 121 3.90 13.20 -2.50
CA GLN A 121 4.71 12.76 -1.36
C GLN A 121 4.33 11.34 -0.94
N ASP A 122 3.05 11.04 -0.87
CA ASP A 122 2.56 9.70 -0.55
C ASP A 122 3.11 8.67 -1.55
N VAL A 123 3.09 9.00 -2.84
CA VAL A 123 3.63 8.14 -3.91
C VAL A 123 5.13 7.91 -3.73
N GLU A 124 5.88 8.97 -3.47
CA GLU A 124 7.34 8.89 -3.25
C GLU A 124 7.68 8.00 -2.06
N VAL A 125 6.95 8.16 -0.95
CA VAL A 125 7.17 7.37 0.27
C VAL A 125 6.85 5.91 0.02
N ALA A 126 5.72 5.63 -0.62
CA ALA A 126 5.32 4.25 -0.91
C ALA A 126 6.30 3.56 -1.86
N LYS A 127 6.80 4.27 -2.87
CA LYS A 127 7.83 3.74 -3.77
C LYS A 127 9.14 3.44 -3.04
N ALA A 128 9.55 4.30 -2.11
CA ALA A 128 10.75 4.07 -1.31
C ALA A 128 10.58 2.83 -0.41
N ALA A 129 9.40 2.66 0.17
CA ALA A 129 9.08 1.48 0.96
C ALA A 129 9.17 0.21 0.11
N LEU A 130 8.53 0.22 -1.07
CA LEU A 130 8.57 -0.92 -2.00
C LEU A 130 9.99 -1.26 -2.42
N ALA A 131 10.82 -0.26 -2.70
CA ALA A 131 12.20 -0.44 -3.13
C ALA A 131 13.10 -1.07 -2.06
N ALA A 132 12.68 -1.09 -0.80
CA ALA A 132 13.44 -1.71 0.28
C ALA A 132 13.40 -3.24 0.23
N LEU A 133 12.49 -3.82 -0.55
CA LEU A 133 12.40 -5.26 -0.66
C LEU A 133 13.52 -5.82 -1.54
N ASN A 134 14.11 -6.90 -1.07
CA ASN A 134 14.99 -7.73 -1.86
C ASN A 134 14.19 -8.94 -2.31
N ALA A 135 14.00 -9.04 -3.59
CA ALA A 135 13.29 -10.17 -4.17
C ALA A 135 14.17 -11.42 -4.18
#